data_a034c7eb2a4726a0e6c13406b21b36ee
#
_entry.id   a034c7eb2a4726a0e6c13406b21b36ee
#
_cell.length_a   1.000
_cell.length_b   1.000
_cell.length_c   1.000
_cell.angle_alpha   90.00
_cell.angle_beta   90.00
_cell.angle_gamma   90.00
#
_symmetry.space_group_name_H-M   'P 1'
#
loop_
_entity.id
_entity.type
_entity.pdbx_description
1 polymer ?
#
loop_
_entity_poly.entity_id
_entity_poly.type
_entity_poly.pdbx_seq_one_letter_code
_entity_poly.pdbx_strand_id
1 'polypeptide(L)'
;TLHILQGGQVLSIETGQYIGAAVPTDTKGQYLAALTTGFYLMDQTGLIGKIGSPLDMPLRYRFNDAKCDREGRLFAGIIGLYGDEGKKGRLYCLENGAISTVLEGMTLPNGMDWDDDRGLFYMIDTPTGTVEAYEYDGKSARVSHSHTAAVIEEGVPDGMTLDAEGNLWVAQWGGGKVCCYAAESGRKLAEVALPASNVSSCCFGGRDLDCLYITTAAFPGEAGSGYLYQTKTGYRGRKSYCYQNK
;
A
#
# COMPACT_ATOMS: atom_id res chain seq x y z
N THR A 1 -9.08 -11.26 -7.84
CA THR A 1 -10.23 -10.39 -8.12
C THR A 1 -9.95 -8.98 -7.64
N LEU A 2 -10.25 -7.95 -8.42
CA LEU A 2 -10.32 -6.55 -8.00
C LEU A 2 -11.79 -6.22 -7.67
N HIS A 3 -12.03 -5.64 -6.48
CA HIS A 3 -13.35 -5.14 -6.09
C HIS A 3 -13.36 -3.63 -6.09
N ILE A 4 -14.34 -3.02 -6.76
CA ILE A 4 -14.53 -1.58 -6.85
C ILE A 4 -15.86 -1.24 -6.19
N LEU A 5 -15.82 -0.49 -5.08
CA LEU A 5 -17.00 0.02 -4.42
C LEU A 5 -17.37 1.40 -4.98
N GLN A 6 -18.52 1.52 -5.65
CA GLN A 6 -19.00 2.77 -6.20
C GLN A 6 -20.51 2.91 -5.99
N GLY A 7 -20.94 4.01 -5.38
CA GLY A 7 -22.37 4.27 -5.16
C GLY A 7 -23.10 3.20 -4.35
N GLY A 8 -22.42 2.52 -3.42
CA GLY A 8 -22.96 1.41 -2.63
C GLY A 8 -23.02 0.07 -3.35
N GLN A 9 -22.58 0.00 -4.60
CA GLN A 9 -22.47 -1.25 -5.38
C GLN A 9 -21.02 -1.70 -5.45
N VAL A 10 -20.79 -3.02 -5.46
CA VAL A 10 -19.48 -3.63 -5.63
C VAL A 10 -19.41 -4.24 -7.03
N LEU A 11 -18.49 -3.74 -7.84
CA LEU A 11 -18.09 -4.37 -9.09
C LEU A 11 -16.88 -5.28 -8.81
N SER A 12 -16.93 -6.53 -9.27
CA SER A 12 -15.84 -7.49 -9.13
C SER A 12 -15.28 -7.84 -10.50
N ILE A 13 -13.97 -7.71 -10.65
CA ILE A 13 -13.26 -7.95 -11.92
C ILE A 13 -12.23 -9.05 -11.68
N GLU A 14 -12.39 -10.17 -12.41
CA GLU A 14 -11.46 -11.29 -12.33
C GLU A 14 -10.17 -10.98 -13.09
N THR A 15 -9.04 -11.21 -12.44
CA THR A 15 -7.70 -10.99 -13.02
C THR A 15 -7.02 -12.27 -13.48
N GLY A 16 -7.55 -13.44 -13.11
CA GLY A 16 -6.96 -14.76 -13.40
C GLY A 16 -5.62 -15.01 -12.70
N GLN A 17 -5.13 -14.06 -11.88
CA GLN A 17 -3.86 -14.12 -11.16
C GLN A 17 -4.02 -13.52 -9.77
N TYR A 18 -3.06 -13.75 -8.87
CA TYR A 18 -2.98 -12.98 -7.64
C TYR A 18 -2.76 -11.51 -7.97
N ILE A 19 -3.55 -10.64 -7.35
CA ILE A 19 -3.43 -9.20 -7.39
C ILE A 19 -2.85 -8.73 -6.06
N GLY A 20 -1.69 -8.07 -6.09
CA GLY A 20 -1.08 -7.46 -4.92
C GLY A 20 -1.72 -6.12 -4.63
N ALA A 21 -1.82 -5.29 -5.66
CA ALA A 21 -2.42 -3.97 -5.56
C ALA A 21 -3.01 -3.51 -6.89
N ALA A 22 -3.90 -2.53 -6.83
CA ALA A 22 -4.37 -1.78 -7.99
C ALA A 22 -4.51 -0.31 -7.61
N VAL A 23 -4.06 0.58 -8.51
CA VAL A 23 -4.16 2.02 -8.34
C VAL A 23 -4.92 2.63 -9.51
N PRO A 24 -5.67 3.73 -9.32
CA PRO A 24 -6.25 4.47 -10.44
C PRO A 24 -5.16 5.01 -11.37
N THR A 25 -5.49 5.16 -12.65
CA THR A 25 -4.66 5.91 -13.60
C THR A 25 -5.21 7.31 -13.81
N ASP A 26 -4.50 8.15 -14.58
CA ASP A 26 -4.97 9.46 -15.03
C ASP A 26 -6.17 9.35 -15.99
N THR A 27 -6.41 8.18 -16.57
CA THR A 27 -7.58 7.89 -17.38
C THR A 27 -8.72 7.38 -16.52
N LYS A 28 -9.83 8.11 -16.50
CA LYS A 28 -11.01 7.75 -15.70
C LYS A 28 -11.51 6.34 -16.01
N GLY A 29 -11.69 5.53 -14.96
CA GLY A 29 -12.18 4.14 -15.07
C GLY A 29 -11.12 3.14 -15.45
N GLN A 30 -9.85 3.55 -15.59
CA GLN A 30 -8.72 2.66 -15.75
C GLN A 30 -7.91 2.53 -14.46
N TYR A 31 -7.31 1.37 -14.30
CA TYR A 31 -6.48 0.99 -13.18
C TYR A 31 -5.18 0.38 -13.67
N LEU A 32 -4.11 0.60 -12.94
CA LEU A 32 -2.87 -0.16 -13.08
C LEU A 32 -2.85 -1.21 -11.96
N ALA A 33 -2.76 -2.48 -12.33
CA ALA A 33 -2.72 -3.61 -11.41
C ALA A 33 -1.33 -4.25 -11.39
N ALA A 34 -0.82 -4.51 -10.17
CA ALA A 34 0.37 -5.31 -9.92
C ALA A 34 -0.05 -6.77 -9.69
N LEU A 35 0.09 -7.59 -10.73
CA LEU A 35 -0.29 -9.00 -10.75
C LEU A 35 0.95 -9.90 -10.59
N THR A 36 0.76 -11.21 -10.38
CA THR A 36 1.87 -12.17 -10.24
C THR A 36 2.89 -12.07 -11.38
N THR A 37 2.45 -11.83 -12.60
CA THR A 37 3.32 -11.86 -13.79
C THR A 37 3.74 -10.48 -14.28
N GLY A 38 3.45 -9.40 -13.54
CA GLY A 38 3.85 -8.04 -13.92
C GLY A 38 2.75 -7.00 -13.72
N PHE A 39 2.95 -5.86 -14.37
CA PHE A 39 2.03 -4.72 -14.35
C PHE A 39 1.10 -4.76 -15.54
N TYR A 40 -0.19 -4.52 -15.28
CA TYR A 40 -1.24 -4.57 -16.30
C TYR A 40 -2.17 -3.38 -16.19
N LEU A 41 -2.52 -2.79 -17.32
CA LEU A 41 -3.67 -1.91 -17.42
C LEU A 41 -4.95 -2.74 -17.42
N MET A 42 -5.96 -2.25 -16.73
CA MET A 42 -7.29 -2.86 -16.65
C MET A 42 -8.38 -1.81 -16.51
N ASP A 43 -9.59 -2.18 -16.85
CA ASP A 43 -10.81 -1.41 -16.63
C ASP A 43 -11.93 -2.33 -16.10
N GLN A 44 -13.16 -1.83 -16.07
CA GLN A 44 -14.33 -2.59 -15.62
C GLN A 44 -14.63 -3.84 -16.45
N THR A 45 -14.06 -3.99 -17.66
CA THR A 45 -14.25 -5.15 -18.54
C THR A 45 -13.17 -6.23 -18.35
N GLY A 46 -12.07 -5.91 -17.64
CA GLY A 46 -10.97 -6.83 -17.36
C GLY A 46 -9.60 -6.25 -17.70
N LEU A 47 -8.65 -7.13 -18.01
CA LEU A 47 -7.30 -6.75 -18.40
C LEU A 47 -7.29 -6.18 -19.82
N ILE A 48 -6.73 -4.97 -19.98
CA ILE A 48 -6.54 -4.30 -21.28
C ILE A 48 -5.22 -4.75 -21.91
N GLY A 49 -4.13 -4.74 -21.13
CA GLY A 49 -2.82 -5.10 -21.64
C GLY A 49 -1.73 -5.10 -20.59
N LYS A 50 -0.65 -5.80 -20.87
CA LYS A 50 0.54 -5.85 -20.02
C LYS A 50 1.45 -4.66 -20.32
N ILE A 51 1.85 -3.93 -19.28
CA ILE A 51 2.87 -2.85 -19.37
C ILE A 51 4.27 -3.47 -19.36
N GLY A 52 4.54 -4.39 -18.40
CA GLY A 52 5.84 -5.00 -18.25
C GLY A 52 5.95 -5.84 -17.00
N SER A 53 7.13 -6.41 -16.79
CA SER A 53 7.50 -7.11 -15.55
C SER A 53 8.98 -6.87 -15.27
N PRO A 54 9.42 -6.83 -13.98
CA PRO A 54 10.84 -6.76 -13.68
C PRO A 54 11.57 -7.97 -14.29
N LEU A 55 12.72 -7.71 -14.92
CA LEU A 55 13.52 -8.77 -15.57
C LEU A 55 14.15 -9.71 -14.53
N ASP A 56 14.42 -9.20 -13.35
CA ASP A 56 15.08 -9.87 -12.24
C ASP A 56 14.11 -10.34 -11.14
N MET A 57 12.81 -10.32 -11.42
CA MET A 57 11.80 -10.84 -10.49
C MET A 57 11.98 -12.36 -10.34
N PRO A 58 12.27 -12.87 -9.12
CA PRO A 58 12.48 -14.29 -8.95
C PRO A 58 11.22 -15.10 -9.25
N LEU A 59 11.37 -16.31 -9.77
CA LEU A 59 10.28 -17.28 -9.85
C LEU A 59 9.71 -17.51 -8.45
N ARG A 60 8.38 -17.68 -8.33
CA ARG A 60 7.65 -17.83 -7.06
C ARG A 60 7.52 -16.55 -6.24
N TYR A 61 7.67 -15.39 -6.85
CA TYR A 61 7.35 -14.11 -6.22
C TYR A 61 6.06 -13.56 -6.81
N ARG A 62 5.42 -12.68 -6.05
CA ARG A 62 4.27 -11.88 -6.47
C ARG A 62 4.42 -10.47 -5.95
N PHE A 63 3.73 -9.53 -6.57
CA PHE A 63 3.55 -8.23 -5.97
C PHE A 63 2.68 -8.32 -4.71
N ASN A 64 2.94 -7.43 -3.75
CA ASN A 64 2.21 -7.30 -2.50
C ASN A 64 1.53 -5.94 -2.43
N ASP A 65 2.11 -4.96 -1.77
CA ASP A 65 1.55 -3.61 -1.70
C ASP A 65 2.17 -2.70 -2.76
N ALA A 66 1.40 -1.68 -3.18
CA ALA A 66 1.86 -0.69 -4.14
C ALA A 66 1.11 0.64 -3.97
N LYS A 67 1.82 1.74 -4.24
CA LYS A 67 1.27 3.09 -4.20
C LYS A 67 1.95 4.01 -5.20
N CYS A 68 1.26 5.04 -5.67
CA CYS A 68 1.84 6.05 -6.55
C CYS A 68 2.44 7.20 -5.76
N ASP A 69 3.55 7.72 -6.26
CA ASP A 69 4.12 8.98 -5.82
C ASP A 69 3.46 10.18 -6.51
N ARG A 70 3.88 11.39 -6.13
CA ARG A 70 3.40 12.65 -6.69
C ARG A 70 3.64 12.78 -8.20
N GLU A 71 4.71 12.19 -8.72
CA GLU A 71 5.06 12.21 -10.13
C GLU A 71 4.25 11.22 -10.97
N GLY A 72 3.40 10.41 -10.32
CA GLY A 72 2.55 9.40 -10.94
C GLY A 72 3.28 8.11 -11.29
N ARG A 73 4.42 7.84 -10.66
CA ARG A 73 5.13 6.56 -10.75
C ARG A 73 4.51 5.57 -9.79
N LEU A 74 4.45 4.29 -10.16
CA LEU A 74 4.01 3.24 -9.25
C LEU A 74 5.21 2.61 -8.56
N PHE A 75 5.20 2.62 -7.24
CA PHE A 75 6.09 1.83 -6.40
C PHE A 75 5.37 0.56 -5.98
N ALA A 76 6.01 -0.61 -6.15
CA ALA A 76 5.41 -1.90 -5.87
C ALA A 76 6.41 -2.87 -5.25
N GLY A 77 6.05 -3.42 -4.10
CA GLY A 77 6.83 -4.41 -3.37
C GLY A 77 6.55 -5.83 -3.85
N ILE A 78 7.57 -6.70 -3.85
CA ILE A 78 7.41 -8.13 -4.12
C ILE A 78 7.74 -8.98 -2.90
N ILE A 79 7.00 -10.07 -2.75
CA ILE A 79 7.22 -11.10 -1.71
C ILE A 79 7.25 -12.49 -2.33
N GLY A 80 7.86 -13.43 -1.63
CA GLY A 80 7.77 -14.85 -1.97
C GLY A 80 6.34 -15.39 -1.83
N LEU A 81 5.93 -16.26 -2.76
CA LEU A 81 4.58 -16.84 -2.77
C LEU A 81 4.27 -17.67 -1.53
N TYR A 82 5.29 -18.25 -0.90
CA TYR A 82 5.13 -19.17 0.21
C TYR A 82 5.72 -18.65 1.53
N GLY A 83 6.31 -17.43 1.51
CA GLY A 83 6.81 -16.76 2.72
C GLY A 83 8.14 -17.28 3.28
N ASP A 84 8.81 -18.21 2.60
CA ASP A 84 10.02 -18.89 3.05
C ASP A 84 11.30 -18.53 2.27
N GLU A 85 11.20 -17.59 1.31
CA GLU A 85 12.31 -17.27 0.40
C GLU A 85 13.34 -16.30 0.98
N GLY A 86 13.19 -15.91 2.26
CA GLY A 86 14.11 -15.03 2.96
C GLY A 86 14.06 -13.57 2.44
N LYS A 87 15.10 -12.79 2.74
CA LYS A 87 15.19 -11.36 2.37
C LYS A 87 15.51 -11.13 0.88
N LYS A 88 14.67 -11.62 -0.01
CA LYS A 88 14.78 -11.43 -1.46
C LYS A 88 13.69 -10.53 -2.03
N GLY A 89 12.81 -9.98 -1.17
CA GLY A 89 11.83 -8.99 -1.54
C GLY A 89 12.51 -7.70 -2.00
N ARG A 90 11.86 -6.99 -2.88
CA ARG A 90 12.32 -5.73 -3.48
C ARG A 90 11.17 -4.76 -3.59
N LEU A 91 11.51 -3.49 -3.64
CA LEU A 91 10.63 -2.42 -4.06
C LEU A 91 11.03 -1.98 -5.47
N TYR A 92 10.11 -2.05 -6.41
CA TYR A 92 10.29 -1.58 -7.78
C TYR A 92 9.57 -0.25 -7.98
N CYS A 93 10.09 0.57 -8.88
CA CYS A 93 9.44 1.75 -9.43
C CYS A 93 9.14 1.51 -10.91
N LEU A 94 7.88 1.70 -11.31
CA LEU A 94 7.43 1.72 -12.70
C LEU A 94 7.18 3.16 -13.11
N GLU A 95 7.93 3.62 -14.12
CA GLU A 95 7.81 4.95 -14.72
C GLU A 95 7.87 4.84 -16.25
N ASN A 96 6.84 5.30 -16.95
CA ASN A 96 6.79 5.32 -18.44
C ASN A 96 7.15 3.96 -19.08
N GLY A 97 6.67 2.86 -18.50
CA GLY A 97 6.97 1.50 -18.96
C GLY A 97 8.35 0.96 -18.53
N ALA A 98 9.25 1.81 -18.04
CA ALA A 98 10.53 1.38 -17.47
C ALA A 98 10.36 0.94 -16.01
N ILE A 99 11.05 -0.14 -15.62
CA ILE A 99 10.99 -0.69 -14.26
C ILE A 99 12.41 -0.68 -13.70
N SER A 100 12.57 -0.07 -12.52
CA SER A 100 13.82 -0.01 -11.80
C SER A 100 13.67 -0.51 -10.37
N THR A 101 14.75 -1.05 -9.79
CA THR A 101 14.79 -1.43 -8.37
C THR A 101 15.11 -0.21 -7.52
N VAL A 102 14.31 0.01 -6.47
CA VAL A 102 14.48 1.11 -5.51
C VAL A 102 15.11 0.62 -4.21
N LEU A 103 14.59 -0.48 -3.65
CA LEU A 103 15.12 -1.12 -2.44
C LEU A 103 15.24 -2.63 -2.66
N GLU A 104 16.26 -3.21 -2.03
CA GLU A 104 16.51 -4.65 -2.03
C GLU A 104 16.63 -5.19 -0.60
N GLY A 105 16.62 -6.52 -0.47
CA GLY A 105 16.85 -7.19 0.80
C GLY A 105 15.68 -7.10 1.78
N MET A 106 14.48 -6.85 1.27
CA MET A 106 13.25 -6.82 2.05
C MET A 106 12.69 -8.24 2.24
N THR A 107 11.87 -8.40 3.25
CA THR A 107 11.20 -9.68 3.53
C THR A 107 9.75 -9.64 3.06
N LEU A 108 9.00 -8.63 3.51
CA LEU A 108 7.58 -8.46 3.21
C LEU A 108 7.28 -6.97 3.07
N PRO A 109 7.63 -6.37 1.91
CA PRO A 109 7.30 -4.99 1.60
C PRO A 109 5.79 -4.76 1.68
N ASN A 110 5.38 -3.79 2.47
CA ASN A 110 3.99 -3.46 2.73
C ASN A 110 3.74 -1.95 2.63
N GLY A 111 2.97 -1.38 3.53
CA GLY A 111 2.51 -0.01 3.51
C GLY A 111 3.61 1.00 3.17
N MET A 112 3.28 1.95 2.31
CA MET A 112 4.16 3.03 1.89
C MET A 112 3.37 4.32 1.65
N ASP A 113 4.01 5.48 1.89
CA ASP A 113 3.44 6.79 1.55
C ASP A 113 4.53 7.87 1.51
N TRP A 114 4.22 9.04 0.95
CA TRP A 114 5.16 10.16 0.79
C TRP A 114 4.69 11.38 1.57
N ASP A 115 5.60 12.01 2.28
CA ASP A 115 5.46 13.38 2.77
C ASP A 115 6.26 14.32 1.87
N ASP A 116 5.59 14.84 0.86
CA ASP A 116 6.22 15.72 -0.13
C ASP A 116 6.72 17.03 0.48
N ASP A 117 6.07 17.50 1.56
CA ASP A 117 6.44 18.74 2.24
C ASP A 117 7.76 18.60 2.99
N ARG A 118 8.04 17.38 3.51
CA ARG A 118 9.29 17.05 4.21
C ARG A 118 10.30 16.36 3.32
N GLY A 119 9.95 15.97 2.09
CA GLY A 119 10.80 15.19 1.19
C GLY A 119 11.10 13.79 1.73
N LEU A 120 10.12 13.16 2.38
CA LEU A 120 10.26 11.85 2.99
C LEU A 120 9.37 10.80 2.31
N PHE A 121 9.91 9.61 2.21
CA PHE A 121 9.20 8.39 1.84
C PHE A 121 9.18 7.46 3.05
N TYR A 122 8.00 7.00 3.44
CA TYR A 122 7.82 6.03 4.52
C TYR A 122 7.53 4.65 3.96
N MET A 123 8.15 3.62 4.55
CA MET A 123 8.06 2.24 4.07
C MET A 123 8.03 1.25 5.23
N ILE A 124 7.22 0.21 5.07
CA ILE A 124 7.11 -0.92 5.98
C ILE A 124 7.73 -2.17 5.33
N ASP A 125 8.67 -2.80 6.03
CA ASP A 125 8.99 -4.23 5.84
C ASP A 125 8.43 -4.96 7.06
N THR A 126 7.29 -5.60 6.93
CA THR A 126 6.47 -6.09 8.04
C THR A 126 7.24 -6.79 9.17
N PRO A 127 8.20 -7.72 8.92
CA PRO A 127 8.91 -8.40 9.99
C PRO A 127 9.82 -7.52 10.83
N THR A 128 10.13 -6.30 10.40
CA THR A 128 10.92 -5.36 11.21
C THR A 128 10.13 -4.77 12.39
N GLY A 129 8.79 -4.77 12.29
CA GLY A 129 7.93 -4.16 13.29
C GLY A 129 7.99 -2.62 13.29
N THR A 130 8.51 -2.01 12.24
CA THR A 130 8.78 -0.57 12.17
C THR A 130 8.20 0.07 10.92
N VAL A 131 8.03 1.39 10.98
CA VAL A 131 7.89 2.26 9.80
C VAL A 131 9.21 3.00 9.63
N GLU A 132 9.90 2.78 8.52
CA GLU A 132 11.16 3.44 8.22
C GLU A 132 10.93 4.67 7.34
N ALA A 133 11.64 5.75 7.64
CA ALA A 133 11.68 6.98 6.86
C ALA A 133 12.93 7.02 5.98
N TYR A 134 12.75 7.44 4.76
CA TYR A 134 13.81 7.63 3.78
C TYR A 134 13.76 9.07 3.24
N GLU A 135 14.90 9.73 3.09
CA GLU A 135 14.99 10.90 2.22
C GLU A 135 14.60 10.51 0.80
N TYR A 136 13.77 11.31 0.17
CA TYR A 136 13.20 11.02 -1.15
C TYR A 136 13.54 12.10 -2.18
N ASP A 137 14.26 11.72 -3.23
CA ASP A 137 14.44 12.58 -4.39
C ASP A 137 13.34 12.33 -5.42
N GLY A 138 12.31 13.17 -5.41
CA GLY A 138 11.18 13.11 -6.33
C GLY A 138 11.54 13.19 -7.82
N LYS A 139 12.73 13.70 -8.18
CA LYS A 139 13.16 13.75 -9.59
C LYS A 139 13.68 12.41 -10.09
N SER A 140 14.44 11.70 -9.27
CA SER A 140 15.12 10.46 -9.64
C SER A 140 14.51 9.20 -9.06
N ALA A 141 13.46 9.31 -8.21
CA ALA A 141 12.86 8.22 -7.44
C ALA A 141 13.85 7.52 -6.48
N ARG A 142 14.98 8.15 -6.16
CA ARG A 142 15.98 7.59 -5.24
C ARG A 142 15.56 7.80 -3.80
N VAL A 143 15.87 6.80 -2.99
CA VAL A 143 15.63 6.80 -1.54
C VAL A 143 16.95 6.59 -0.81
N SER A 144 17.09 7.23 0.35
CA SER A 144 18.22 7.04 1.27
C SER A 144 17.67 6.92 2.68
N HIS A 145 17.98 5.82 3.39
CA HIS A 145 17.47 5.61 4.75
C HIS A 145 17.84 6.79 5.65
N SER A 146 16.85 7.28 6.39
CA SER A 146 16.99 8.40 7.31
C SER A 146 16.90 7.94 8.77
N HIS A 147 15.73 7.45 9.17
CA HIS A 147 15.48 7.04 10.56
C HIS A 147 14.25 6.13 10.66
N THR A 148 14.08 5.51 11.83
CA THR A 148 12.84 4.80 12.19
C THR A 148 11.81 5.82 12.66
N ALA A 149 10.70 5.95 11.91
CA ALA A 149 9.64 6.92 12.22
C ALA A 149 8.65 6.41 13.27
N ALA A 150 8.38 5.10 13.31
CA ALA A 150 7.53 4.50 14.34
C ALA A 150 7.91 3.04 14.61
N VAL A 151 7.72 2.60 15.86
CA VAL A 151 7.83 1.21 16.28
C VAL A 151 6.44 0.70 16.62
N ILE A 152 6.07 -0.45 16.10
CA ILE A 152 4.75 -1.06 16.28
C ILE A 152 4.86 -2.15 17.34
N GLU A 153 4.25 -1.92 18.51
CA GLU A 153 4.40 -2.79 19.68
C GLU A 153 3.40 -3.95 19.73
N GLU A 154 2.25 -3.82 19.04
CA GLU A 154 1.19 -4.82 19.07
C GLU A 154 0.79 -5.22 17.65
N GLY A 155 0.74 -6.52 17.37
CA GLY A 155 0.59 -7.02 16.01
C GLY A 155 1.82 -6.72 15.16
N VAL A 156 1.65 -6.72 13.84
CA VAL A 156 2.71 -6.33 12.90
C VAL A 156 2.18 -5.28 11.93
N PRO A 157 3.02 -4.31 11.49
CA PRO A 157 2.58 -3.29 10.54
C PRO A 157 2.32 -3.90 9.16
N ASP A 158 1.19 -3.50 8.55
CA ASP A 158 0.76 -3.94 7.22
C ASP A 158 0.59 -2.72 6.30
N GLY A 159 -0.58 -2.44 5.77
CA GLY A 159 -0.81 -1.26 4.94
C GLY A 159 -0.82 0.04 5.75
N MET A 160 -0.48 1.16 5.11
CA MET A 160 -0.47 2.47 5.77
C MET A 160 -0.88 3.62 4.84
N THR A 161 -1.25 4.73 5.45
CA THR A 161 -1.45 6.01 4.77
C THR A 161 -1.07 7.18 5.68
N LEU A 162 -0.75 8.33 5.06
CA LEU A 162 -0.56 9.59 5.77
C LEU A 162 -1.86 10.38 5.85
N ASP A 163 -2.02 11.13 6.94
CA ASP A 163 -3.02 12.20 7.00
C ASP A 163 -2.47 13.53 6.46
N ALA A 164 -3.30 14.58 6.48
CA ALA A 164 -2.93 15.90 5.97
C ALA A 164 -1.83 16.60 6.81
N GLU A 165 -1.66 16.17 8.06
CA GLU A 165 -0.64 16.70 8.98
C GLU A 165 0.68 15.92 8.90
N GLY A 166 0.71 14.81 8.10
CA GLY A 166 1.86 13.94 7.94
C GLY A 166 1.99 12.88 9.03
N ASN A 167 0.91 12.59 9.78
CA ASN A 167 0.91 11.48 10.72
C ASN A 167 0.71 10.15 9.98
N LEU A 168 1.32 9.08 10.53
CA LEU A 168 1.31 7.73 9.98
C LEU A 168 0.12 6.94 10.51
N TRP A 169 -0.82 6.57 9.65
CA TRP A 169 -1.93 5.67 9.96
C TRP A 169 -1.56 4.27 9.51
N VAL A 170 -1.31 3.38 10.47
CA VAL A 170 -0.76 2.04 10.23
C VAL A 170 -1.76 0.97 10.63
N ALA A 171 -2.15 0.13 9.68
CA ALA A 171 -2.92 -1.08 9.93
C ALA A 171 -2.05 -2.12 10.64
N GLN A 172 -2.58 -2.79 11.67
CA GLN A 172 -1.83 -3.73 12.50
C GLN A 172 -2.43 -5.13 12.34
N TRP A 173 -1.77 -5.95 11.52
CA TRP A 173 -2.14 -7.35 11.35
C TRP A 173 -1.90 -8.13 12.64
N GLY A 174 -2.90 -8.86 13.10
CA GLY A 174 -2.89 -9.53 14.40
C GLY A 174 -3.13 -8.59 15.59
N GLY A 175 -3.14 -7.27 15.36
CA GLY A 175 -3.36 -6.26 16.40
C GLY A 175 -4.81 -5.76 16.51
N GLY A 176 -5.68 -6.09 15.56
CA GLY A 176 -7.10 -5.73 15.58
C GLY A 176 -7.39 -4.23 15.53
N LYS A 177 -6.51 -3.44 14.92
CA LYS A 177 -6.64 -1.97 14.94
C LYS A 177 -5.86 -1.28 13.83
N VAL A 178 -6.16 0.00 13.64
CA VAL A 178 -5.32 0.99 12.96
C VAL A 178 -4.85 1.99 14.00
N CYS A 179 -3.55 2.26 14.06
CA CYS A 179 -2.99 3.29 14.93
C CYS A 179 -2.43 4.46 14.14
N CYS A 180 -2.61 5.66 14.71
CA CYS A 180 -2.01 6.90 14.23
C CYS A 180 -0.76 7.22 15.04
N TYR A 181 0.35 7.51 14.36
CA TYR A 181 1.61 7.89 14.98
C TYR A 181 2.09 9.23 14.44
N ALA A 182 2.60 10.09 15.33
CA ALA A 182 3.33 11.28 14.91
C ALA A 182 4.64 10.86 14.24
N ALA A 183 4.83 11.15 12.96
CA ALA A 183 5.99 10.69 12.19
C ALA A 183 7.33 11.22 12.73
N GLU A 184 7.34 12.40 13.36
CA GLU A 184 8.56 13.02 13.92
C GLU A 184 9.03 12.37 15.23
N SER A 185 8.14 11.75 16.01
CA SER A 185 8.46 11.27 17.36
C SER A 185 8.12 9.80 17.59
N GLY A 186 7.43 9.15 16.65
CA GLY A 186 6.92 7.79 16.80
C GLY A 186 5.81 7.65 17.86
N ARG A 187 5.37 8.76 18.47
CA ARG A 187 4.36 8.72 19.53
C ARG A 187 2.97 8.37 18.96
N LYS A 188 2.30 7.39 19.56
CA LYS A 188 0.90 7.06 19.21
C LYS A 188 -0.01 8.23 19.60
N LEU A 189 -0.81 8.71 18.63
CA LEU A 189 -1.76 9.81 18.77
C LEU A 189 -3.20 9.35 18.91
N ALA A 190 -3.58 8.30 18.15
CA ALA A 190 -4.94 7.79 18.13
C ALA A 190 -4.95 6.30 17.75
N GLU A 191 -6.08 5.64 17.99
CA GLU A 191 -6.30 4.29 17.50
C GLU A 191 -7.78 4.07 17.12
N VAL A 192 -8.02 3.17 16.19
CA VAL A 192 -9.33 2.67 15.77
C VAL A 192 -9.33 1.16 15.94
N ALA A 193 -10.01 0.67 16.95
CA ALA A 193 -10.18 -0.77 17.19
C ALA A 193 -11.21 -1.37 16.23
N LEU A 194 -10.95 -2.59 15.75
CA LEU A 194 -11.79 -3.35 14.82
C LEU A 194 -12.23 -4.68 15.46
N PRO A 195 -13.39 -5.22 15.08
CA PRO A 195 -13.81 -6.55 15.51
C PRO A 195 -13.15 -7.67 14.66
N ALA A 196 -11.97 -7.43 14.14
CA ALA A 196 -11.19 -8.34 13.31
C ALA A 196 -9.71 -8.23 13.68
N SER A 197 -9.03 -9.36 13.89
CA SER A 197 -7.63 -9.39 14.28
C SER A 197 -6.69 -8.92 13.15
N ASN A 198 -6.99 -9.34 11.91
CA ASN A 198 -6.11 -9.11 10.77
C ASN A 198 -6.52 -7.86 9.99
N VAL A 199 -6.19 -6.68 10.53
CA VAL A 199 -6.38 -5.40 9.86
C VAL A 199 -5.26 -5.21 8.86
N SER A 200 -5.62 -5.13 7.57
CA SER A 200 -4.64 -5.25 6.49
C SER A 200 -4.23 -3.93 5.83
N SER A 201 -5.13 -2.95 5.73
CA SER A 201 -4.77 -1.66 5.15
C SER A 201 -5.76 -0.57 5.54
N CYS A 202 -5.38 0.68 5.33
CA CYS A 202 -6.27 1.82 5.53
C CYS A 202 -5.97 2.95 4.54
N CYS A 203 -7.01 3.75 4.25
CA CYS A 203 -6.86 4.97 3.47
C CYS A 203 -7.95 5.97 3.83
N PHE A 204 -7.65 7.25 3.68
CA PHE A 204 -8.65 8.30 3.78
C PHE A 204 -9.42 8.46 2.48
N GLY A 205 -10.72 8.72 2.61
CA GLY A 205 -11.62 8.94 1.49
C GLY A 205 -12.84 9.75 1.87
N GLY A 206 -13.87 9.70 1.00
CA GLY A 206 -15.03 10.57 1.10
C GLY A 206 -14.78 11.93 0.46
N ARG A 207 -15.83 12.77 0.41
CA ARG A 207 -15.77 14.09 -0.23
C ARG A 207 -14.73 15.01 0.40
N ASP A 208 -14.64 14.98 1.73
CA ASP A 208 -13.81 15.88 2.52
C ASP A 208 -12.53 15.20 3.04
N LEU A 209 -12.24 13.95 2.58
CA LEU A 209 -11.14 13.09 3.01
C LEU A 209 -11.09 12.89 4.54
N ASP A 210 -12.24 12.90 5.20
CA ASP A 210 -12.38 12.79 6.66
C ASP A 210 -12.88 11.41 7.13
N CYS A 211 -13.06 10.49 6.19
CA CYS A 211 -13.47 9.12 6.45
C CYS A 211 -12.28 8.17 6.24
N LEU A 212 -11.90 7.45 7.28
CA LEU A 212 -10.91 6.38 7.17
C LEU A 212 -11.60 5.07 6.77
N TYR A 213 -11.22 4.52 5.62
CA TYR A 213 -11.61 3.20 5.16
C TYR A 213 -10.55 2.20 5.56
N ILE A 214 -10.98 1.03 6.06
CA ILE A 214 -10.09 0.03 6.65
C ILE A 214 -10.47 -1.34 6.10
N THR A 215 -9.51 -2.06 5.55
CA THR A 215 -9.69 -3.44 5.09
C THR A 215 -9.21 -4.43 6.14
N THR A 216 -9.86 -5.59 6.17
CA THR A 216 -9.50 -6.72 7.03
C THR A 216 -9.41 -7.98 6.20
N ALA A 217 -8.45 -8.86 6.52
CA ALA A 217 -8.37 -10.17 5.88
C ALA A 217 -9.38 -11.14 6.49
N ALA A 218 -10.02 -11.95 5.66
CA ALA A 218 -10.93 -12.99 6.13
C ALA A 218 -10.14 -14.06 6.92
N PHE A 219 -10.64 -14.38 8.11
CA PHE A 219 -10.08 -15.44 8.95
C PHE A 219 -11.20 -16.39 9.39
N PRO A 220 -11.04 -17.72 9.18
CA PRO A 220 -12.07 -18.69 9.53
C PRO A 220 -12.44 -18.64 11.01
N GLY A 221 -13.74 -18.51 11.29
CA GLY A 221 -14.26 -18.47 12.66
C GLY A 221 -14.29 -17.07 13.30
N GLU A 222 -13.79 -16.05 12.66
CA GLU A 222 -13.81 -14.67 13.15
C GLU A 222 -14.87 -13.84 12.42
N ALA A 223 -15.99 -13.56 13.09
CA ALA A 223 -17.19 -12.97 12.50
C ALA A 223 -16.98 -11.55 11.92
N GLY A 224 -16.00 -10.79 12.41
CA GLY A 224 -15.70 -9.43 11.96
C GLY A 224 -14.65 -9.36 10.85
N SER A 225 -14.12 -10.50 10.38
CA SER A 225 -13.02 -10.53 9.41
C SER A 225 -13.50 -10.51 7.96
N GLY A 226 -12.65 -10.02 7.05
CA GLY A 226 -12.92 -10.00 5.61
C GLY A 226 -13.86 -8.87 5.14
N TYR A 227 -14.10 -7.88 5.97
CA TYR A 227 -14.93 -6.73 5.64
C TYR A 227 -14.13 -5.46 5.37
N LEU A 228 -14.78 -4.53 4.67
CA LEU A 228 -14.37 -3.14 4.57
C LEU A 228 -15.12 -2.33 5.63
N TYR A 229 -14.38 -1.68 6.50
CA TYR A 229 -14.88 -0.78 7.53
C TYR A 229 -14.68 0.67 7.15
N GLN A 230 -15.47 1.55 7.74
CA GLN A 230 -15.29 2.99 7.61
C GLN A 230 -15.61 3.71 8.92
N THR A 231 -14.87 4.76 9.24
CA THR A 231 -15.11 5.58 10.41
C THR A 231 -14.59 7.00 10.21
N LYS A 232 -15.12 7.96 10.97
CA LYS A 232 -14.55 9.31 11.09
C LYS A 232 -13.62 9.35 12.28
N THR A 233 -12.41 9.85 12.07
CA THR A 233 -11.36 9.87 13.08
C THR A 233 -11.10 11.26 13.68
N GLY A 234 -11.70 12.31 13.11
CA GLY A 234 -11.36 13.70 13.41
C GLY A 234 -10.14 14.22 12.63
N TYR A 235 -9.43 13.35 11.94
CA TYR A 235 -8.31 13.67 11.05
C TYR A 235 -8.79 13.72 9.59
N ARG A 236 -8.01 14.35 8.73
CA ARG A 236 -8.24 14.37 7.29
C ARG A 236 -7.05 13.81 6.56
N GLY A 237 -7.30 13.05 5.51
CA GLY A 237 -6.26 12.52 4.64
C GLY A 237 -5.82 13.50 3.56
N ARG A 238 -4.89 13.02 2.75
CA ARG A 238 -4.47 13.63 1.49
C ARG A 238 -5.10 12.89 0.32
N LYS A 239 -5.26 13.58 -0.80
CA LYS A 239 -5.69 12.91 -2.04
C LYS A 239 -4.59 11.99 -2.51
N SER A 240 -4.93 10.72 -2.71
CA SER A 240 -3.99 9.74 -3.27
C SER A 240 -3.61 10.12 -4.70
N TYR A 241 -2.35 9.86 -5.05
CA TYR A 241 -1.85 10.00 -6.41
C TYR A 241 -2.32 8.84 -7.28
N CYS A 242 -2.36 9.06 -8.59
CA CYS A 242 -2.70 8.05 -9.59
C CYS A 242 -1.51 7.81 -10.52
N TYR A 243 -1.47 6.64 -11.12
CA TYR A 243 -0.46 6.32 -12.14
C TYR A 243 -0.66 7.21 -13.37
N GLN A 244 0.42 7.80 -13.85
CA GLN A 244 0.43 8.57 -15.09
C GLN A 244 1.04 7.72 -16.20
N ASN A 245 0.22 7.38 -17.18
CA ASN A 245 0.66 6.64 -18.37
C ASN A 245 1.11 7.66 -19.43
N LYS A 246 2.33 8.16 -19.30
CA LYS A 246 2.91 9.18 -20.20
C LYS A 246 3.54 8.55 -21.43
#